data_6290d3ee919c9409accb29739b272db4
#
_entry.id   6290d3ee919c9409accb29739b272db4
#
_cell.length_a   1.000
_cell.length_b   1.000
_cell.length_c   1.000
_cell.angle_alpha   90.00
_cell.angle_beta   90.00
_cell.angle_gamma   90.00
#
_symmetry.space_group_name_H-M   'P 1'
#
loop_
_entity.id
_entity.type
_entity.pdbx_description
1 polymer ?
#
loop_
_entity_poly.entity_id
_entity_poly.type
_entity_poly.pdbx_seq_one_letter_code
_entity_poly.pdbx_strand_id
1 'polypeptide(L)' 'MAPTLVTNSIRQLRFAHGEMTQQELDERVGVTRQTVNAIEAGKYSPSLEVAFRMAEVFGVRVDEVFHYGKPARQR' A
#
# COMPACT_ATOMS: atom_id res chain seq x y z
N MET A 1 -3.15 5.25 -18.83
CA MET A 1 -3.77 4.08 -18.19
C MET A 1 -4.65 4.54 -17.05
N ALA A 2 -5.82 3.97 -16.93
CA ALA A 2 -6.75 4.37 -15.89
C ALA A 2 -6.25 3.95 -14.52
N PRO A 3 -6.51 4.76 -13.49
CA PRO A 3 -6.15 4.34 -12.14
C PRO A 3 -6.97 3.12 -11.71
N THR A 4 -6.37 2.35 -10.83
CA THR A 4 -7.06 1.19 -10.28
C THR A 4 -8.11 1.62 -9.27
N LEU A 5 -9.10 0.76 -9.05
CA LEU A 5 -10.07 0.95 -7.98
C LEU A 5 -9.53 0.54 -6.62
N VAL A 6 -8.32 0.03 -6.58
CA VAL A 6 -7.69 -0.33 -5.31
C VAL A 6 -7.11 0.93 -4.68
N THR A 7 -7.56 1.25 -3.49
CA THR A 7 -7.01 2.34 -2.70
C THR A 7 -6.20 1.76 -1.55
N ASN A 8 -5.52 2.60 -0.82
CA ASN A 8 -4.65 2.08 0.23
C ASN A 8 -4.48 3.08 1.36
N SER A 9 -3.99 2.57 2.48
CA SER A 9 -3.65 3.37 3.66
C SER A 9 -2.15 3.31 3.93
N ILE A 10 -1.34 3.14 2.89
CA ILE A 10 0.09 2.93 3.07
C ILE A 10 0.74 4.14 3.76
N ARG A 11 0.38 5.34 3.35
CA ARG A 11 1.00 6.53 3.91
C ARG A 11 0.72 6.65 5.41
N GLN A 12 -0.54 6.44 5.80
CA GLN A 12 -0.91 6.47 7.20
C GLN A 12 -0.19 5.41 8.00
N LEU A 13 -0.08 4.21 7.42
CA LEU A 13 0.62 3.12 8.10
C LEU A 13 2.11 3.39 8.24
N ARG A 14 2.72 3.98 7.21
CA ARG A 14 4.13 4.35 7.31
C ARG A 14 4.35 5.35 8.45
N PHE A 15 3.51 6.35 8.54
CA PHE A 15 3.64 7.34 9.59
C PHE A 15 3.43 6.74 10.97
N ALA A 16 2.51 5.79 11.08
CA ALA A 16 2.23 5.13 12.34
C ALA A 16 3.37 4.20 12.76
N HIS A 17 4.25 3.85 11.83
CA HIS A 17 5.38 2.95 12.12
C HIS A 17 6.69 3.72 12.15
N GLY A 18 6.74 4.76 12.96
CA GLY A 18 7.97 5.51 13.16
C GLY A 18 8.30 6.42 12.00
N GLU A 19 7.28 6.91 11.30
CA GLU A 19 7.46 7.79 10.15
C GLU A 19 8.34 7.13 9.09
N MET A 20 8.02 5.89 8.79
CA MET A 20 8.75 5.11 7.80
C MET A 20 8.75 5.81 6.44
N THR A 21 9.91 5.90 5.81
CA THR A 21 10.00 6.49 4.48
C THR A 21 9.58 5.49 3.42
N GLN A 22 9.28 6.00 2.22
CA GLN A 22 9.02 5.11 1.09
C GLN A 22 10.23 4.22 0.80
N GLN A 23 11.44 4.76 0.96
CA GLN A 23 12.64 3.97 0.73
C GLN A 23 12.75 2.81 1.71
N GLU A 24 12.45 3.07 2.98
CA GLU A 24 12.47 1.99 3.96
C GLU A 24 11.44 0.92 3.62
N LEU A 25 10.28 1.35 3.17
CA LEU A 25 9.24 0.39 2.82
C LEU A 25 9.65 -0.45 1.61
N ASP A 26 10.20 0.21 0.56
CA ASP A 26 10.56 -0.53 -0.63
C ASP A 26 11.65 -1.56 -0.34
N GLU A 27 12.58 -1.23 0.53
CA GLU A 27 13.63 -2.16 0.91
C GLU A 27 13.07 -3.36 1.66
N ARG A 28 12.11 -3.13 2.55
CA ARG A 28 11.54 -4.22 3.33
C ARG A 28 10.65 -5.11 2.50
N VAL A 29 9.96 -4.53 1.52
CA VAL A 29 9.06 -5.30 0.66
C VAL A 29 9.83 -5.98 -0.47
N GLY A 30 10.94 -5.39 -0.89
CA GLY A 30 11.75 -5.96 -1.97
C GLY A 30 11.30 -5.52 -3.34
N VAL A 31 10.82 -4.28 -3.47
CA VAL A 31 10.44 -3.70 -4.75
C VAL A 31 11.15 -2.37 -4.90
N THR A 32 11.00 -1.73 -6.07
CA THR A 32 11.64 -0.44 -6.30
C THR A 32 10.84 0.68 -5.66
N ARG A 33 11.51 1.81 -5.43
CA ARG A 33 10.83 2.99 -4.92
C ARG A 33 9.74 3.46 -5.88
N GLN A 34 9.99 3.36 -7.18
CA GLN A 34 8.98 3.72 -8.16
C GLN A 34 7.72 2.88 -8.00
N THR A 35 7.88 1.60 -7.72
CA THR A 35 6.75 0.71 -7.50
C THR A 35 5.95 1.14 -6.27
N VAL A 36 6.63 1.40 -5.15
CA VAL A 36 5.94 1.84 -3.94
C VAL A 36 5.22 3.16 -4.20
N ASN A 37 5.90 4.09 -4.86
CA ASN A 37 5.32 5.40 -5.14
C ASN A 37 4.06 5.27 -5.99
N ALA A 38 4.10 4.44 -7.04
CA ALA A 38 2.94 4.26 -7.92
C ALA A 38 1.79 3.58 -7.20
N ILE A 39 2.08 2.61 -6.35
CA ILE A 39 1.03 1.92 -5.60
C ILE A 39 0.41 2.88 -4.59
N GLU A 40 1.23 3.60 -3.86
CA GLU A 40 0.74 4.53 -2.84
C GLU A 40 -0.11 5.63 -3.47
N ALA A 41 0.25 6.06 -4.67
CA ALA A 41 -0.50 7.10 -5.38
C ALA A 41 -1.78 6.57 -6.03
N GLY A 42 -2.03 5.27 -5.96
CA GLY A 42 -3.22 4.70 -6.56
C GLY A 42 -3.17 4.58 -8.06
N LYS A 43 -1.97 4.57 -8.63
CA LYS A 43 -1.83 4.51 -10.09
C LYS A 43 -1.84 3.11 -10.62
N TYR A 44 -1.48 2.13 -9.80
CA TYR A 44 -1.72 0.75 -10.15
C TYR A 44 -1.74 -0.10 -8.89
N SER A 45 -2.30 -1.28 -9.00
CA SER A 45 -2.42 -2.16 -7.85
C SER A 45 -1.24 -3.10 -7.79
N PRO A 46 -0.81 -3.49 -6.59
CA PRO A 46 0.32 -4.41 -6.44
C PRO A 46 -0.09 -5.81 -6.83
N SER A 47 0.92 -6.65 -7.08
CA SER A 47 0.68 -8.08 -7.14
C SER A 47 0.19 -8.54 -5.77
N LEU A 48 -0.45 -9.70 -5.75
CA LEU A 48 -0.94 -10.23 -4.49
C LEU A 48 0.19 -10.48 -3.51
N GLU A 49 1.32 -10.96 -4.00
CA GLU A 49 2.46 -11.21 -3.12
C GLU A 49 3.00 -9.93 -2.50
N VAL A 50 3.11 -8.88 -3.30
CA VAL A 50 3.58 -7.59 -2.78
C VAL A 50 2.60 -7.05 -1.75
N ALA A 51 1.30 -7.20 -2.01
CA ALA A 51 0.30 -6.76 -1.06
C ALA A 51 0.44 -7.47 0.29
N PHE A 52 0.65 -8.77 0.26
CA PHE A 52 0.84 -9.52 1.51
C PHE A 52 2.13 -9.13 2.20
N ARG A 53 3.21 -8.88 1.45
CA ARG A 53 4.45 -8.45 2.05
C ARG A 53 4.32 -7.10 2.75
N MET A 54 3.58 -6.18 2.14
CA MET A 54 3.35 -4.88 2.76
C MET A 54 2.57 -5.04 4.06
N ALA A 55 1.54 -5.86 4.05
CA ALA A 55 0.77 -6.11 5.27
C ALA A 55 1.67 -6.68 6.36
N GLU A 56 2.57 -7.57 5.99
CA GLU A 56 3.51 -8.15 6.95
C GLU A 56 4.43 -7.10 7.55
N VAL A 57 4.92 -6.19 6.73
CA VAL A 57 5.82 -5.14 7.21
C VAL A 57 5.12 -4.29 8.27
N PHE A 58 3.85 -3.98 8.06
CA PHE A 58 3.10 -3.17 9.01
C PHE A 58 2.48 -3.98 10.14
N GLY A 59 2.53 -5.31 10.06
CA GLY A 59 1.94 -6.15 11.10
C GLY A 59 0.43 -6.09 11.14
N VAL A 60 -0.20 -5.91 9.98
CA VAL A 60 -1.65 -5.79 9.88
C VAL A 60 -2.15 -6.73 8.79
N ARG A 61 -3.46 -6.81 8.66
CA ARG A 61 -4.08 -7.62 7.62
C ARG A 61 -4.00 -6.88 6.29
N VAL A 62 -4.04 -7.65 5.20
CA VAL A 62 -3.94 -7.04 3.87
C VAL A 62 -5.11 -6.10 3.60
N ASP A 63 -6.28 -6.40 4.15
CA ASP A 63 -7.44 -5.53 3.96
C ASP A 63 -7.40 -4.29 4.86
N GLU A 64 -6.40 -4.19 5.72
CA GLU A 64 -6.14 -2.94 6.42
C GLU A 64 -5.17 -2.04 5.66
N VAL A 65 -4.47 -2.61 4.69
CA VAL A 65 -3.56 -1.83 3.84
C VAL A 65 -4.25 -1.40 2.57
N PHE A 66 -5.00 -2.30 1.94
CA PHE A 66 -5.63 -2.07 0.64
C PHE A 66 -7.13 -2.21 0.72
N HIS A 67 -7.82 -1.37 -0.03
CA HIS A 67 -9.27 -1.32 -0.07
C HIS A 67 -9.72 -1.29 -1.52
N TYR A 68 -10.95 -1.69 -1.79
CA TYR A 68 -11.43 -1.77 -3.15
C TYR A 68 -12.71 -0.96 -3.28
N GLY A 69 -12.80 -0.22 -4.39
CA GLY A 69 -13.99 0.55 -4.68
C GLY A 69 -14.01 1.85 -3.91
N LYS A 70 -15.18 2.42 -3.78
CA LYS A 70 -15.33 3.70 -3.11
C LYS A 70 -15.33 3.50 -1.61
N PRO A 71 -14.44 4.14 -0.92
CA PRO A 71 -14.30 3.88 0.52
C PRO A 71 -15.52 4.28 1.33
N ALA A 72 -16.28 5.20 0.88
CA ALA A 72 -17.35 5.72 1.70
C ALA A 72 -18.64 5.01 1.54
N ARG A 73 -18.71 3.93 0.86
CA ARG A 73 -19.91 3.41 0.60
C ARG A 73 -20.35 2.53 1.49
N GLN A 74 -20.66 2.44 2.11
CA GLN A 74 -21.05 1.62 2.87
C GLN A 74 -22.09 1.70 3.39
N ARG A 75 -22.47 1.36 3.43
CA ARG A 75 -23.49 1.34 3.82
C ARG A 75 -23.72 1.10 4.50
#